data_c331fa8270612a77b675f392bf534697
#
_entry.id   c331fa8270612a77b675f392bf534697
#
_cell.length_a   1.000
_cell.length_b   1.000
_cell.length_c   1.000
_cell.angle_alpha   90.00
_cell.angle_beta   90.00
_cell.angle_gamma   90.00
#
_symmetry.space_group_name_H-M   'P 1'
#
loop_
_entity.id
_entity.type
_entity.pdbx_description
1 polymer ?
#
loop_
_entity_poly.entity_id
_entity_poly.type
_entity_poly.pdbx_seq_one_letter_code
_entity_poly.pdbx_strand_id
1 'polypeptide(L)'
;MKQQLHFVTFATADLDAARRFYRDTLGWTPLMDVEGEIIFFQVAPGLLLGLFDASKFNQDLATGTDMSRVSGVSLSHNVESPADVTELVRSMTAAGGTVLKSPQAGEFGGIFHAHVQDPNGIIWEIAHNPGWHIDDTGIVTIG
;
A
#
# COMPACT_ATOMS: atom_id res chain seq x y z
N MET A 1 -8.92 13.72 4.79
CA MET A 1 -7.61 13.02 4.82
C MET A 1 -6.56 13.97 5.36
N LYS A 2 -5.73 13.53 6.32
CA LYS A 2 -4.55 14.30 6.75
C LYS A 2 -3.52 14.36 5.61
N GLN A 3 -2.69 15.40 5.60
CA GLN A 3 -1.60 15.58 4.62
C GLN A 3 -0.42 14.64 4.98
N GLN A 4 -0.61 13.33 4.78
CA GLN A 4 0.35 12.28 5.16
C GLN A 4 0.39 11.18 4.10
N LEU A 5 1.58 10.63 3.89
CA LEU A 5 1.85 9.48 3.04
C LEU A 5 2.60 8.44 3.88
N HIS A 6 2.13 7.19 3.89
CA HIS A 6 2.72 6.11 4.68
C HIS A 6 3.40 5.04 3.82
N PHE A 7 2.86 4.78 2.62
CA PHE A 7 3.44 3.82 1.68
C PHE A 7 3.49 4.38 0.28
N VAL A 8 4.58 4.04 -0.42
CA VAL A 8 4.63 4.04 -1.88
C VAL A 8 4.90 2.60 -2.30
N THR A 9 3.98 1.99 -3.03
CA THR A 9 4.07 0.59 -3.44
C THR A 9 4.13 0.47 -4.95
N PHE A 10 5.16 -0.23 -5.45
CA PHE A 10 5.37 -0.50 -6.86
C PHE A 10 5.00 -1.94 -7.20
N ALA A 11 4.25 -2.15 -8.28
CA ALA A 11 4.16 -3.45 -8.92
C ALA A 11 5.55 -3.83 -9.45
N THR A 12 6.03 -5.00 -9.04
CA THR A 12 7.41 -5.44 -9.31
C THR A 12 7.38 -6.77 -10.05
N ALA A 13 7.84 -6.77 -11.30
CA ALA A 13 7.81 -7.95 -12.15
C ALA A 13 8.78 -9.05 -11.69
N ASP A 14 9.91 -8.67 -11.09
CA ASP A 14 10.94 -9.58 -10.60
C ASP A 14 11.41 -9.13 -9.20
N LEU A 15 10.79 -9.70 -8.16
CA LEU A 15 11.14 -9.42 -6.77
C LEU A 15 12.55 -9.90 -6.41
N ASP A 16 13.04 -10.99 -7.04
CA ASP A 16 14.39 -11.49 -6.75
C ASP A 16 15.45 -10.55 -7.31
N ALA A 17 15.22 -9.98 -8.49
CA ALA A 17 16.09 -8.93 -9.02
C ALA A 17 16.07 -7.68 -8.13
N ALA A 18 14.90 -7.26 -7.67
CA ALA A 18 14.75 -6.14 -6.74
C ALA A 18 15.49 -6.41 -5.40
N ARG A 19 15.35 -7.63 -4.86
CA ARG A 19 16.04 -8.05 -3.64
C ARG A 19 17.55 -8.00 -3.80
N ARG A 20 18.08 -8.54 -4.89
CA ARG A 20 19.52 -8.46 -5.21
C ARG A 20 19.99 -7.02 -5.33
N PHE A 21 19.22 -6.16 -5.99
CA PHE A 21 19.57 -4.77 -6.19
C PHE A 21 19.59 -3.98 -4.87
N TYR A 22 18.46 -3.92 -4.18
CA TYR A 22 18.33 -3.06 -2.99
C TYR A 22 19.02 -3.65 -1.77
N ARG A 23 18.78 -4.91 -1.44
CA ARG A 23 19.31 -5.55 -0.25
C ARG A 23 20.78 -5.95 -0.43
N ASP A 24 21.08 -6.73 -1.48
CA ASP A 24 22.37 -7.40 -1.61
C ASP A 24 23.44 -6.47 -2.19
N THR A 25 23.08 -5.56 -3.09
CA THR A 25 24.01 -4.64 -3.75
C THR A 25 24.09 -3.28 -3.07
N LEU A 26 22.94 -2.62 -2.83
CA LEU A 26 22.91 -1.31 -2.17
C LEU A 26 22.97 -1.39 -0.64
N GLY A 27 22.84 -2.58 -0.06
CA GLY A 27 22.96 -2.79 1.38
C GLY A 27 21.75 -2.28 2.19
N TRP A 28 20.60 -2.14 1.57
CA TRP A 28 19.40 -1.75 2.27
C TRP A 28 18.87 -2.88 3.15
N THR A 29 18.50 -2.55 4.38
CA THR A 29 17.91 -3.53 5.31
C THR A 29 16.39 -3.54 5.15
N PRO A 30 15.77 -4.64 4.71
CA PRO A 30 14.33 -4.75 4.66
C PRO A 30 13.72 -4.67 6.07
N LEU A 31 12.63 -3.93 6.21
CA LEU A 31 11.77 -4.00 7.38
C LEU A 31 10.97 -5.31 7.38
N MET A 32 10.57 -5.74 6.17
CA MET A 32 9.89 -7.01 5.93
C MET A 32 10.31 -7.55 4.56
N ASP A 33 10.49 -8.85 4.45
CA ASP A 33 10.81 -9.55 3.19
C ASP A 33 10.05 -10.88 3.17
N VAL A 34 9.00 -10.95 2.36
CA VAL A 34 8.19 -12.16 2.16
C VAL A 34 8.43 -12.67 0.75
N GLU A 35 9.00 -13.86 0.65
CA GLU A 35 9.35 -14.48 -0.63
C GLU A 35 8.12 -14.62 -1.54
N GLY A 36 8.28 -14.21 -2.80
CA GLY A 36 7.21 -14.27 -3.81
C GLY A 36 6.04 -13.33 -3.56
N GLU A 37 6.13 -12.43 -2.57
CA GLU A 37 5.05 -11.51 -2.22
C GLU A 37 5.48 -10.05 -2.22
N ILE A 38 6.25 -9.63 -1.21
CA ILE A 38 6.52 -8.21 -0.98
C ILE A 38 7.81 -7.99 -0.20
N ILE A 39 8.47 -6.86 -0.48
CA ILE A 39 9.58 -6.36 0.31
C ILE A 39 9.23 -4.94 0.75
N PHE A 40 9.38 -4.63 2.05
CA PHE A 40 9.25 -3.28 2.57
C PHE A 40 10.60 -2.74 3.04
N PHE A 41 10.89 -1.50 2.63
CA PHE A 41 12.02 -0.71 3.14
C PHE A 41 11.50 0.57 3.76
N GLN A 42 11.94 0.90 4.98
CA GLN A 42 11.67 2.24 5.51
C GLN A 42 12.60 3.24 4.82
N VAL A 43 12.02 4.22 4.14
CA VAL A 43 12.77 5.21 3.34
C VAL A 43 12.77 6.61 3.95
N ALA A 44 11.87 6.85 4.89
CA ALA A 44 11.81 8.08 5.70
C ALA A 44 11.03 7.80 7.00
N PRO A 45 11.04 8.69 8.01
CA PRO A 45 10.18 8.55 9.19
C PRO A 45 8.72 8.37 8.79
N GLY A 46 8.11 7.25 9.19
CA GLY A 46 6.71 6.95 8.89
C GLY A 46 6.39 6.62 7.42
N LEU A 47 7.42 6.46 6.55
CA LEU A 47 7.21 6.16 5.12
C LEU A 47 7.94 4.89 4.70
N LEU A 48 7.21 3.95 4.11
CA LEU A 48 7.75 2.73 3.52
C LEU A 48 7.70 2.75 1.99
N LEU A 49 8.76 2.22 1.38
CA LEU A 49 8.76 1.75 0.00
C LEU A 49 8.38 0.27 0.00
N GLY A 50 7.32 -0.07 -0.73
CA GLY A 50 6.87 -1.45 -0.96
C GLY A 50 7.18 -1.90 -2.39
N LEU A 51 7.79 -3.07 -2.51
CA LEU A 51 7.99 -3.76 -3.78
C LEU A 51 7.10 -5.01 -3.75
N PHE A 52 5.99 -4.98 -4.46
CA PHE A 52 4.95 -6.00 -4.40
C PHE A 52 4.93 -6.80 -5.71
N ASP A 53 4.89 -8.12 -5.61
CA ASP A 53 4.76 -8.96 -6.80
C ASP A 53 3.67 -8.44 -7.73
N ALA A 54 4.00 -8.22 -9.02
CA ALA A 54 3.11 -7.52 -9.94
C ALA A 54 1.78 -8.24 -10.16
N SER A 55 1.76 -9.57 -10.13
CA SER A 55 0.53 -10.35 -10.30
C SER A 55 -0.38 -10.20 -9.09
N LYS A 56 0.19 -10.22 -7.88
CA LYS A 56 -0.54 -10.03 -6.62
C LYS A 56 -0.98 -8.58 -6.42
N PHE A 57 -0.16 -7.59 -6.81
CA PHE A 57 -0.53 -6.19 -6.84
C PHE A 57 -1.81 -5.96 -7.66
N ASN A 58 -1.86 -6.48 -8.87
CA ASN A 58 -3.01 -6.34 -9.75
C ASN A 58 -4.24 -7.10 -9.24
N GLN A 59 -4.03 -8.29 -8.66
CA GLN A 59 -5.10 -9.07 -8.04
C GLN A 59 -5.70 -8.34 -6.83
N ASP A 60 -4.87 -7.67 -6.03
CA ASP A 60 -5.32 -6.92 -4.85
C ASP A 60 -6.13 -5.68 -5.21
N LEU A 61 -5.80 -4.99 -6.33
CA LEU A 61 -6.51 -3.78 -6.75
C LEU A 61 -7.97 -4.04 -7.14
N ALA A 62 -8.27 -5.02 -7.93
CA ALA A 62 -9.63 -5.51 -8.19
C ALA A 62 -9.64 -6.65 -9.21
N THR A 63 -10.62 -7.54 -9.09
CA THR A 63 -10.96 -8.50 -10.14
C THR A 63 -11.46 -7.78 -11.39
N GLY A 64 -10.85 -8.05 -12.55
CA GLY A 64 -11.26 -7.50 -13.83
C GLY A 64 -10.69 -6.13 -14.19
N THR A 65 -9.74 -5.61 -13.39
CA THR A 65 -9.00 -4.40 -13.77
C THR A 65 -8.06 -4.73 -14.93
N ASP A 66 -8.17 -4.00 -16.03
CA ASP A 66 -7.22 -4.10 -17.12
C ASP A 66 -5.85 -3.60 -16.65
N MET A 67 -4.85 -4.48 -16.68
CA MET A 67 -3.48 -4.16 -16.25
C MET A 67 -2.88 -2.97 -16.99
N SER A 68 -3.35 -2.64 -18.18
CA SER A 68 -2.92 -1.48 -18.95
C SER A 68 -3.29 -0.14 -18.30
N ARG A 69 -4.21 -0.14 -17.34
CA ARG A 69 -4.67 1.07 -16.62
C ARG A 69 -4.05 1.22 -15.25
N VAL A 70 -3.34 0.23 -14.74
CA VAL A 70 -2.66 0.31 -13.45
C VAL A 70 -1.28 0.93 -13.68
N SER A 71 -1.01 2.04 -13.03
CA SER A 71 0.27 2.75 -13.14
C SER A 71 1.47 1.97 -12.59
N GLY A 72 1.23 0.87 -11.89
CA GLY A 72 2.26 0.14 -11.14
C GLY A 72 2.63 0.79 -9.80
N VAL A 73 1.89 1.80 -9.37
CA VAL A 73 2.08 2.53 -8.12
C VAL A 73 0.74 2.68 -7.41
N SER A 74 0.73 2.51 -6.10
CA SER A 74 -0.34 2.98 -5.22
C SER A 74 0.23 3.81 -4.06
N LEU A 75 -0.55 4.79 -3.62
CA LEU A 75 -0.28 5.56 -2.41
C LEU A 75 -1.19 5.04 -1.31
N SER A 76 -0.66 4.89 -0.09
CA SER A 76 -1.46 4.37 1.02
C SER A 76 -1.57 5.39 2.16
N HIS A 77 -2.78 5.48 2.73
CA HIS A 77 -3.08 6.30 3.88
C HIS A 77 -3.74 5.44 4.97
N ASN A 78 -3.08 5.32 6.13
CA ASN A 78 -3.64 4.60 7.26
C ASN A 78 -4.56 5.50 8.10
N VAL A 79 -5.67 4.92 8.55
CA VAL A 79 -6.67 5.52 9.44
C VAL A 79 -6.86 4.67 10.70
N GLU A 80 -7.54 5.23 11.71
CA GLU A 80 -7.60 4.66 13.05
C GLU A 80 -8.53 3.43 13.15
N SER A 81 -9.55 3.32 12.30
CA SER A 81 -10.54 2.24 12.38
C SER A 81 -11.10 1.81 11.03
N PRO A 82 -11.72 0.61 10.93
CA PRO A 82 -12.48 0.19 9.76
C PRO A 82 -13.62 1.15 9.38
N ALA A 83 -14.25 1.80 10.37
CA ALA A 83 -15.28 2.80 10.14
C ALA A 83 -14.71 4.03 9.43
N ASP A 84 -13.51 4.47 9.79
CA ASP A 84 -12.83 5.60 9.14
C ASP A 84 -12.44 5.28 7.69
N VAL A 85 -12.07 4.03 7.39
CA VAL A 85 -11.86 3.59 6.00
C VAL A 85 -13.13 3.83 5.19
N THR A 86 -14.26 3.34 5.68
CA THR A 86 -15.56 3.46 4.99
C THR A 86 -15.97 4.92 4.80
N GLU A 87 -15.82 5.75 5.83
CA GLU A 87 -16.15 7.17 5.80
C GLU A 87 -15.27 7.95 4.82
N LEU A 88 -13.95 7.70 4.84
CA LEU A 88 -13.01 8.37 3.94
C LEU A 88 -13.25 7.98 2.48
N VAL A 89 -13.50 6.70 2.21
CA VAL A 89 -13.88 6.22 0.86
C VAL A 89 -15.15 6.92 0.37
N ARG A 90 -16.15 7.06 1.23
CA ARG A 90 -17.39 7.80 0.91
C ARG A 90 -17.09 9.26 0.54
N SER A 91 -16.26 9.93 1.32
CA SER A 91 -15.84 11.32 1.09
C SER A 91 -15.05 11.47 -0.21
N MET A 92 -14.12 10.56 -0.48
CA MET A 92 -13.33 10.56 -1.73
C MET A 92 -14.22 10.32 -2.95
N THR A 93 -15.20 9.44 -2.84
CA THR A 93 -16.18 9.16 -3.91
C THR A 93 -17.02 10.40 -4.19
N ALA A 94 -17.52 11.07 -3.14
CA ALA A 94 -18.27 12.32 -3.28
C ALA A 94 -17.44 13.45 -3.91
N ALA A 95 -16.11 13.42 -3.75
CA ALA A 95 -15.17 14.34 -4.37
C ALA A 95 -14.78 13.99 -5.82
N GLY A 96 -15.40 12.96 -6.41
CA GLY A 96 -15.15 12.55 -7.80
C GLY A 96 -14.21 11.34 -7.94
N GLY A 97 -13.83 10.69 -6.84
CA GLY A 97 -13.06 9.45 -6.85
C GLY A 97 -13.87 8.25 -7.34
N THR A 98 -13.18 7.28 -7.89
CA THR A 98 -13.76 6.00 -8.33
C THR A 98 -13.29 4.88 -7.42
N VAL A 99 -14.21 4.13 -6.82
CA VAL A 99 -13.88 2.97 -5.99
C VAL A 99 -13.42 1.83 -6.90
N LEU A 100 -12.17 1.38 -6.73
CA LEU A 100 -11.63 0.21 -7.43
C LEU A 100 -11.83 -1.07 -6.60
N LYS A 101 -11.73 -0.95 -5.27
CA LYS A 101 -11.96 -2.03 -4.31
C LYS A 101 -12.76 -1.47 -3.13
N SER A 102 -13.93 -2.04 -2.88
CA SER A 102 -14.78 -1.62 -1.75
C SER A 102 -14.13 -1.94 -0.41
N PRO A 103 -14.45 -1.18 0.66
CA PRO A 103 -13.97 -1.47 2.01
C PRO A 103 -14.24 -2.92 2.42
N GLN A 104 -13.20 -3.67 2.77
CA GLN A 104 -13.27 -5.08 3.14
C GLN A 104 -12.04 -5.52 3.94
N ALA A 105 -12.16 -6.69 4.59
CA ALA A 105 -11.02 -7.32 5.26
C ALA A 105 -9.97 -7.76 4.24
N GLY A 106 -8.70 -7.51 4.56
CA GLY A 106 -7.56 -8.06 3.84
C GLY A 106 -7.26 -9.50 4.24
N GLU A 107 -6.35 -10.13 3.52
CA GLU A 107 -5.99 -11.54 3.75
C GLU A 107 -5.13 -11.74 5.01
N PHE A 108 -4.39 -10.72 5.43
CA PHE A 108 -3.38 -10.83 6.49
C PHE A 108 -3.53 -9.73 7.54
N GLY A 109 -3.04 -10.00 8.75
CA GLY A 109 -2.77 -9.01 9.79
C GLY A 109 -3.97 -8.24 10.34
N GLY A 110 -5.20 -8.67 10.07
CA GLY A 110 -6.39 -7.93 10.51
C GLY A 110 -6.60 -6.61 9.78
N ILE A 111 -5.93 -6.39 8.65
CA ILE A 111 -6.08 -5.19 7.83
C ILE A 111 -7.51 -5.11 7.28
N PHE A 112 -8.08 -3.90 7.30
CA PHE A 112 -9.33 -3.57 6.62
C PHE A 112 -9.05 -2.40 5.67
N HIS A 113 -9.29 -2.57 4.36
CA HIS A 113 -8.84 -1.61 3.37
C HIS A 113 -9.78 -1.45 2.17
N ALA A 114 -9.51 -0.41 1.39
CA ALA A 114 -10.18 -0.11 0.13
C ALA A 114 -9.20 0.56 -0.83
N HIS A 115 -9.52 0.55 -2.13
CA HIS A 115 -8.78 1.30 -3.14
C HIS A 115 -9.71 2.28 -3.84
N VAL A 116 -9.27 3.54 -3.95
CA VAL A 116 -9.97 4.62 -4.63
C VAL A 116 -9.02 5.28 -5.62
N GLN A 117 -9.45 5.42 -6.86
CA GLN A 117 -8.73 6.18 -7.87
C GLN A 117 -9.21 7.63 -7.82
N ASP A 118 -8.29 8.59 -7.77
CA ASP A 118 -8.63 9.99 -7.87
C ASP A 118 -9.06 10.39 -9.30
N PRO A 119 -9.58 11.61 -9.55
CA PRO A 119 -10.01 12.02 -10.87
C PRO A 119 -8.89 12.03 -11.94
N ASN A 120 -7.63 12.03 -11.52
CA ASN A 120 -6.45 12.06 -12.40
C ASN A 120 -5.77 10.69 -12.59
N GLY A 121 -6.34 9.63 -11.97
CA GLY A 121 -5.83 8.27 -12.10
C GLY A 121 -4.87 7.83 -11.00
N ILE A 122 -4.63 8.64 -9.97
CA ILE A 122 -3.80 8.24 -8.82
C ILE A 122 -4.60 7.27 -7.95
N ILE A 123 -4.02 6.10 -7.69
CA ILE A 123 -4.63 5.07 -6.87
C ILE A 123 -4.22 5.25 -5.41
N TRP A 124 -5.22 5.37 -4.54
CA TRP A 124 -5.05 5.43 -3.09
C TRP A 124 -5.59 4.16 -2.44
N GLU A 125 -4.76 3.53 -1.63
CA GLU A 125 -5.20 2.55 -0.64
C GLU A 125 -5.52 3.30 0.65
N ILE A 126 -6.74 3.13 1.15
CA ILE A 126 -7.16 3.60 2.47
C ILE A 126 -7.25 2.38 3.37
N ALA A 127 -6.47 2.35 4.44
CA ALA A 127 -6.36 1.16 5.27
C ALA A 127 -6.45 1.47 6.77
N HIS A 128 -7.13 0.60 7.52
CA HIS A 128 -6.90 0.39 8.93
C HIS A 128 -5.94 -0.80 9.07
N ASN A 129 -4.76 -0.53 9.60
CA ASN A 129 -3.70 -1.53 9.79
C ASN A 129 -3.34 -1.62 11.27
N PRO A 130 -3.93 -2.57 12.03
CA PRO A 130 -3.70 -2.66 13.48
C PRO A 130 -2.25 -3.01 13.85
N GLY A 131 -1.50 -3.61 12.94
CA GLY A 131 -0.08 -3.90 13.13
C GLY A 131 0.87 -2.74 12.84
N TRP A 132 0.37 -1.60 12.34
CA TRP A 132 1.19 -0.44 12.01
C TRP A 132 1.40 0.47 13.22
N HIS A 133 2.64 0.64 13.63
CA HIS A 133 3.02 1.55 14.71
C HIS A 133 4.20 2.41 14.28
N ILE A 134 4.21 3.67 14.73
CA ILE A 134 5.33 4.61 14.57
C ILE A 134 5.75 5.06 15.96
N ASP A 135 7.02 4.89 16.31
CA ASP A 135 7.56 5.39 17.56
C ASP A 135 7.87 6.89 17.51
N ASP A 136 8.25 7.46 18.64
CA ASP A 136 8.56 8.90 18.79
C ASP A 136 9.74 9.37 17.91
N THR A 137 10.53 8.44 17.40
CA THR A 137 11.64 8.71 16.46
C THR A 137 11.26 8.60 15.00
N GLY A 138 10.01 8.20 14.71
CA GLY A 138 9.50 7.99 13.36
C GLY A 138 9.83 6.60 12.78
N ILE A 139 10.32 5.67 13.60
CA ILE A 139 10.57 4.30 13.18
C ILE A 139 9.26 3.52 13.11
N VAL A 140 9.04 2.85 11.99
CA VAL A 140 7.87 2.01 11.76
C VAL A 140 8.11 0.60 12.27
N THR A 141 7.14 0.06 12.98
CA THR A 141 7.06 -1.38 13.28
C THR A 141 5.77 -1.95 12.73
N ILE A 142 5.83 -3.19 12.25
CA ILE A 142 4.68 -3.93 11.73
C ILE A 142 4.64 -5.24 12.50
N GLY A 143 3.58 -5.45 13.25
CA GLY A 143 3.39 -6.62 14.11
C GLY A 143 2.08 -7.36 13.86
#